data_13e3770fc192c69f0fdf8a63fa20e2db
#
_entry.id   13e3770fc192c69f0fdf8a63fa20e2db
#
_cell.length_a   1.000
_cell.length_b   1.000
_cell.length_c   1.000
_cell.angle_alpha   90.00
_cell.angle_beta   90.00
_cell.angle_gamma   90.00
#
_symmetry.space_group_name_H-M   'P 1'
#
loop_
_entity.id
_entity.type
_entity.pdbx_description
1 polymer ?
#
loop_
_entity_poly.entity_id
_entity_poly.type
_entity_poly.pdbx_seq_one_letter_code
_entity_poly.pdbx_strand_id
1 'polypeptide(L)'
;MGKGLDELEVLGEAQRIADVVWARVISWDGLPREVVGLQLARAVDSVGANIAEAFGRFHYADKVRFLYYARGSLFETRYWLGRARSRGLLPQEVVEDFDDRLELVARQLNAFVRSLKSQSRSLRDLPAERYLAGDIPFIRAIIPDEDVDPVGEV
;
A
#
# COMPACT_ATOMS: atom_id res chain seq x y z
N MET A 1 21.72 -0.08 4.46
CA MET A 1 20.87 1.12 4.56
C MET A 1 19.53 0.80 3.93
N GLY A 2 18.45 0.87 4.71
CA GLY A 2 17.11 0.77 4.15
C GLY A 2 16.87 1.93 3.18
N LYS A 3 16.23 1.65 2.04
CA LYS A 3 15.79 2.70 1.12
C LYS A 3 14.86 3.66 1.86
N GLY A 4 15.04 4.95 1.67
CA GLY A 4 14.10 5.96 2.17
C GLY A 4 12.71 5.80 1.56
N LEU A 5 11.72 6.47 2.11
CA LEU A 5 10.33 6.41 1.61
C LEU A 5 10.25 6.81 0.14
N ASP A 6 11.01 7.84 -0.25
CA ASP A 6 11.02 8.38 -1.62
C ASP A 6 11.70 7.47 -2.63
N GLU A 7 12.43 6.44 -2.16
CA GLU A 7 13.11 5.46 -3.02
C GLU A 7 12.24 4.23 -3.32
N LEU A 8 11.03 4.15 -2.76
CA LEU A 8 10.11 3.07 -3.05
C LEU A 8 9.44 3.27 -4.41
N GLU A 9 9.81 2.44 -5.38
CA GLU A 9 9.26 2.50 -6.73
C GLU A 9 7.72 2.42 -6.74
N VAL A 10 7.15 1.54 -5.92
CA VAL A 10 5.69 1.36 -5.80
C VAL A 10 4.99 2.62 -5.29
N LEU A 11 5.60 3.33 -4.32
CA LEU A 11 5.07 4.59 -3.83
C LEU A 11 5.15 5.67 -4.90
N GLY A 12 6.29 5.78 -5.57
CA GLY A 12 6.49 6.74 -6.66
C GLY A 12 5.48 6.55 -7.80
N GLU A 13 5.16 5.31 -8.17
CA GLU A 13 4.14 5.04 -9.20
C GLU A 13 2.74 5.39 -8.71
N ALA A 14 2.39 5.05 -7.46
CA ALA A 14 1.11 5.43 -6.87
C ALA A 14 0.92 6.97 -6.86
N GLN A 15 1.95 7.72 -6.51
CA GLN A 15 1.95 9.19 -6.54
C GLN A 15 1.77 9.73 -7.96
N ARG A 16 2.51 9.21 -8.94
CA ARG A 16 2.37 9.64 -10.35
C ARG A 16 0.95 9.40 -10.90
N ILE A 17 0.34 8.26 -10.54
CA ILE A 17 -1.06 7.99 -10.91
C ILE A 17 -2.00 9.02 -10.26
N ALA A 18 -1.81 9.28 -8.97
CA ALA A 18 -2.61 10.25 -8.21
C ALA A 18 -2.54 11.66 -8.81
N ASP A 19 -1.34 12.11 -9.19
CA ASP A 19 -1.14 13.43 -9.80
C ASP A 19 -1.84 13.55 -11.16
N VAL A 20 -1.79 12.49 -11.99
CA VAL A 20 -2.50 12.49 -13.29
C VAL A 20 -4.02 12.48 -13.07
N VAL A 21 -4.51 11.72 -12.11
CA VAL A 21 -5.94 11.73 -11.73
C VAL A 21 -6.35 13.12 -11.23
N TRP A 22 -5.54 13.73 -10.35
CA TRP A 22 -5.77 15.07 -9.85
C TRP A 22 -5.93 16.09 -10.99
N ALA A 23 -4.99 16.09 -11.95
CA ALA A 23 -5.03 16.98 -13.12
C ALA A 23 -6.32 16.81 -13.93
N ARG A 24 -6.88 15.60 -14.00
CA ARG A 24 -8.18 15.35 -14.67
C ARG A 24 -9.34 15.88 -13.85
N VAL A 25 -9.36 15.57 -12.55
CA VAL A 25 -10.49 15.90 -11.66
C VAL A 25 -10.66 17.40 -11.50
N ILE A 26 -9.57 18.17 -11.38
CA ILE A 26 -9.66 19.63 -11.25
C ILE A 26 -10.21 20.32 -12.50
N SER A 27 -10.16 19.65 -13.66
CA SER A 27 -10.74 20.16 -14.91
C SER A 27 -12.26 19.94 -15.02
N TRP A 28 -12.85 19.15 -14.12
CA TRP A 28 -14.29 18.93 -14.09
C TRP A 28 -15.00 19.99 -13.26
N ASP A 29 -16.25 20.31 -13.63
CA ASP A 29 -17.06 21.29 -12.93
C ASP A 29 -18.35 20.66 -12.34
N GLY A 30 -18.90 21.31 -11.32
CA GLY A 30 -20.20 20.97 -10.74
C GLY A 30 -20.29 19.54 -10.23
N LEU A 31 -21.46 18.92 -10.44
CA LEU A 31 -21.80 17.62 -9.90
C LEU A 31 -20.81 16.49 -10.27
N PRO A 32 -20.27 16.38 -11.50
CA PRO A 32 -19.22 15.43 -11.84
C PRO A 32 -18.01 15.51 -10.92
N ARG A 33 -17.50 16.71 -10.67
CA ARG A 33 -16.36 16.94 -9.77
C ARG A 33 -16.69 16.61 -8.33
N GLU A 34 -17.86 17.03 -7.84
CA GLU A 34 -18.27 16.85 -6.45
C GLU A 34 -18.55 15.37 -6.10
N VAL A 35 -19.14 14.63 -7.01
CA VAL A 35 -19.59 13.26 -6.74
C VAL A 35 -18.56 12.23 -7.16
N VAL A 36 -18.04 12.30 -8.38
CA VAL A 36 -17.09 11.32 -8.92
C VAL A 36 -15.65 11.75 -8.65
N GLY A 37 -15.36 13.01 -8.94
CA GLY A 37 -14.01 13.55 -8.85
C GLY A 37 -13.45 13.47 -7.43
N LEU A 38 -14.23 13.89 -6.44
CA LEU A 38 -13.81 13.85 -5.04
C LEU A 38 -13.53 12.42 -4.57
N GLN A 39 -14.38 11.46 -4.91
CA GLN A 39 -14.19 10.06 -4.52
C GLN A 39 -13.00 9.43 -5.22
N LEU A 40 -12.84 9.68 -6.52
CA LEU A 40 -11.70 9.20 -7.29
C LEU A 40 -10.38 9.74 -6.75
N ALA A 41 -10.29 11.05 -6.49
CA ALA A 41 -9.10 11.67 -5.92
C ALA A 41 -8.77 11.10 -4.54
N ARG A 42 -9.75 10.95 -3.66
CA ARG A 42 -9.56 10.34 -2.33
C ARG A 42 -9.08 8.90 -2.41
N ALA A 43 -9.69 8.10 -3.28
CA ALA A 43 -9.31 6.70 -3.43
C ALA A 43 -7.87 6.55 -3.91
N VAL A 44 -7.47 7.28 -4.95
CA VAL A 44 -6.13 7.18 -5.51
C VAL A 44 -5.06 7.72 -4.55
N ASP A 45 -5.31 8.82 -3.85
CA ASP A 45 -4.38 9.35 -2.84
C ASP A 45 -4.20 8.39 -1.67
N SER A 46 -5.28 7.69 -1.29
CA SER A 46 -5.24 6.69 -0.22
C SER A 46 -4.34 5.49 -0.55
N VAL A 47 -4.10 5.19 -1.81
CA VAL A 47 -3.13 4.14 -2.20
C VAL A 47 -1.74 4.51 -1.71
N GLY A 48 -1.24 5.68 -2.08
CA GLY A 48 0.07 6.17 -1.68
C GLY A 48 0.17 6.40 -0.17
N ALA A 49 -0.86 6.99 0.44
CA ALA A 49 -0.90 7.24 1.88
C ALA A 49 -0.77 5.96 2.71
N ASN A 50 -1.47 4.89 2.34
CA ASN A 50 -1.37 3.60 3.04
C ASN A 50 -0.03 2.89 2.79
N ILE A 51 0.60 3.05 1.62
CA ILE A 51 1.96 2.56 1.38
C ILE A 51 2.95 3.29 2.29
N ALA A 52 2.87 4.61 2.38
CA ALA A 52 3.71 5.43 3.26
C ALA A 52 3.52 5.06 4.73
N GLU A 53 2.29 4.86 5.17
CA GLU A 53 1.95 4.42 6.53
C GLU A 53 2.55 3.04 6.83
N ALA A 54 2.42 2.08 5.91
CA ALA A 54 3.03 0.76 6.05
C ALA A 54 4.54 0.85 6.24
N PHE A 55 5.20 1.74 5.51
CA PHE A 55 6.64 1.95 5.61
C PHE A 55 7.04 2.47 6.99
N GLY A 56 6.25 3.37 7.59
CA GLY A 56 6.50 3.96 8.91
C GLY A 56 6.21 3.02 10.09
N ARG A 57 5.56 1.88 9.89
CA ARG A 57 5.22 0.95 10.97
C ARG A 57 6.41 0.08 11.36
N PHE A 58 6.55 -0.20 12.66
CA PHE A 58 7.62 -1.07 13.19
C PHE A 58 7.31 -2.55 12.96
N HIS A 59 6.08 -2.99 13.28
CA HIS A 59 5.70 -4.39 13.24
C HIS A 59 5.37 -4.87 11.83
N TYR A 60 5.85 -6.05 11.46
CA TYR A 60 5.57 -6.66 10.15
C TYR A 60 4.07 -6.88 9.90
N ALA A 61 3.32 -7.27 10.92
CA ALA A 61 1.88 -7.45 10.83
C ALA A 61 1.17 -6.14 10.47
N ASP A 62 1.55 -5.02 11.10
CA ASP A 62 1.01 -3.71 10.80
C ASP A 62 1.38 -3.25 9.39
N LYS A 63 2.65 -3.44 8.98
CA LYS A 63 3.07 -3.15 7.61
C LYS A 63 2.20 -3.86 6.60
N VAL A 64 1.99 -5.17 6.77
CA VAL A 64 1.15 -5.99 5.89
C VAL A 64 -0.30 -5.50 5.89
N ARG A 65 -0.85 -5.12 7.04
CA ARG A 65 -2.22 -4.59 7.16
C ARG A 65 -2.40 -3.31 6.34
N PHE A 66 -1.48 -2.35 6.46
CA PHE A 66 -1.56 -1.10 5.69
C PHE A 66 -1.34 -1.31 4.19
N LEU A 67 -0.52 -2.28 3.78
CA LEU A 67 -0.41 -2.66 2.38
C LEU A 67 -1.71 -3.28 1.83
N TYR A 68 -2.47 -4.01 2.65
CA TYR A 68 -3.82 -4.46 2.28
C TYR A 68 -4.81 -3.30 2.19
N TYR A 69 -4.70 -2.26 3.03
CA TYR A 69 -5.49 -1.06 2.90
C TYR A 69 -5.15 -0.30 1.60
N ALA A 70 -3.87 -0.19 1.26
CA ALA A 70 -3.45 0.36 -0.03
C ALA A 70 -4.06 -0.40 -1.21
N ARG A 71 -4.05 -1.74 -1.15
CA ARG A 71 -4.68 -2.58 -2.15
C ARG A 71 -6.20 -2.34 -2.23
N GLY A 72 -6.88 -2.21 -1.11
CA GLY A 72 -8.31 -1.87 -1.05
C GLY A 72 -8.60 -0.53 -1.73
N SER A 73 -7.81 0.50 -1.43
CA SER A 73 -7.90 1.83 -2.06
C SER A 73 -7.64 1.79 -3.57
N LEU A 74 -6.74 0.92 -4.02
CA LEU A 74 -6.50 0.70 -5.45
C LEU A 74 -7.73 0.13 -6.15
N PHE A 75 -8.42 -0.86 -5.57
CA PHE A 75 -9.66 -1.39 -6.12
C PHE A 75 -10.79 -0.37 -6.12
N GLU A 76 -10.88 0.47 -5.08
CA GLU A 76 -11.81 1.60 -5.04
C GLU A 76 -11.51 2.61 -6.14
N THR A 77 -10.24 2.91 -6.40
CA THR A 77 -9.81 3.76 -7.52
C THR A 77 -10.30 3.20 -8.85
N ARG A 78 -10.10 1.92 -9.10
CA ARG A 78 -10.59 1.25 -10.32
C ARG A 78 -12.13 1.32 -10.45
N TYR A 79 -12.84 1.18 -9.35
CA TYR A 79 -14.29 1.36 -9.34
C TYR A 79 -14.69 2.76 -9.81
N TRP A 80 -14.07 3.80 -9.24
CA TRP A 80 -14.40 5.18 -9.59
C TRP A 80 -13.96 5.58 -11.01
N LEU A 81 -12.84 5.04 -11.50
CA LEU A 81 -12.45 5.17 -12.92
C LEU A 81 -13.51 4.58 -13.84
N GLY A 82 -14.02 3.39 -13.52
CA GLY A 82 -15.11 2.76 -14.24
C GLY A 82 -16.40 3.61 -14.21
N ARG A 83 -16.71 4.25 -13.07
CA ARG A 83 -17.86 5.18 -12.96
C ARG A 83 -17.64 6.43 -13.80
N ALA A 84 -16.44 6.99 -13.79
CA ALA A 84 -16.08 8.16 -14.61
C ALA A 84 -16.25 7.83 -16.12
N ARG A 85 -15.77 6.67 -16.56
CA ARG A 85 -15.96 6.20 -17.93
C ARG A 85 -17.45 6.07 -18.28
N SER A 86 -18.21 5.35 -17.46
CA SER A 86 -19.64 5.11 -17.72
C SER A 86 -20.48 6.39 -17.77
N ARG A 87 -20.00 7.45 -17.15
CA ARG A 87 -20.64 8.78 -17.12
C ARG A 87 -20.06 9.75 -18.15
N GLY A 88 -19.18 9.29 -19.03
CA GLY A 88 -18.59 10.10 -20.11
C GLY A 88 -17.58 11.14 -19.63
N LEU A 89 -17.03 11.01 -18.41
CA LEU A 89 -16.04 11.94 -17.84
C LEU A 89 -14.62 11.62 -18.27
N LEU A 90 -14.34 10.35 -18.54
CA LEU A 90 -13.04 9.87 -19.02
C LEU A 90 -13.23 8.99 -20.26
N PRO A 91 -12.39 9.16 -21.29
CA PRO A 91 -12.36 8.24 -22.42
C PRO A 91 -11.92 6.83 -21.99
N GLN A 92 -12.31 5.83 -22.76
CA GLN A 92 -11.98 4.43 -22.46
C GLN A 92 -10.47 4.18 -22.43
N GLU A 93 -9.75 4.69 -23.40
CA GLU A 93 -8.29 4.55 -23.50
C GLU A 93 -7.52 5.13 -22.30
N VAL A 94 -8.05 6.19 -21.70
CA VAL A 94 -7.49 6.78 -20.49
C VAL A 94 -7.71 5.87 -19.29
N VAL A 95 -8.88 5.27 -19.17
CA VAL A 95 -9.18 4.34 -18.07
C VAL A 95 -8.36 3.06 -18.21
N GLU A 96 -8.18 2.56 -19.43
CA GLU A 96 -7.34 1.38 -19.70
C GLU A 96 -5.88 1.64 -19.29
N ASP A 97 -5.30 2.81 -19.63
CA ASP A 97 -3.95 3.20 -19.20
C ASP A 97 -3.83 3.23 -17.66
N PHE A 98 -4.80 3.81 -16.99
CA PHE A 98 -4.84 3.78 -15.52
C PHE A 98 -4.96 2.37 -14.95
N ASP A 99 -5.79 1.52 -15.53
CA ASP A 99 -5.98 0.15 -15.09
C ASP A 99 -4.69 -0.66 -15.23
N ASP A 100 -3.95 -0.52 -16.31
CA ASP A 100 -2.65 -1.18 -16.53
C ASP A 100 -1.62 -0.75 -15.49
N ARG A 101 -1.54 0.55 -15.21
CA ARG A 101 -0.62 1.10 -14.20
C ARG A 101 -1.00 0.67 -12.78
N LEU A 102 -2.29 0.68 -12.44
CA LEU A 102 -2.78 0.19 -11.15
C LEU A 102 -2.56 -1.33 -10.98
N GLU A 103 -2.67 -2.11 -12.06
CA GLU A 103 -2.35 -3.53 -12.03
C GLU A 103 -0.87 -3.76 -11.70
N LEU A 104 0.04 -2.95 -12.25
CA LEU A 104 1.46 -3.00 -11.89
C LEU A 104 1.67 -2.69 -10.41
N VAL A 105 1.05 -1.64 -9.89
CA VAL A 105 1.10 -1.30 -8.46
C VAL A 105 0.57 -2.46 -7.60
N ALA A 106 -0.55 -3.08 -7.99
CA ALA A 106 -1.11 -4.23 -7.26
C ALA A 106 -0.14 -5.41 -7.20
N ARG A 107 0.56 -5.71 -8.29
CA ARG A 107 1.60 -6.76 -8.32
C ARG A 107 2.77 -6.44 -7.41
N GLN A 108 3.23 -5.19 -7.41
CA GLN A 108 4.30 -4.72 -6.54
C GLN A 108 3.91 -4.80 -5.06
N LEU A 109 2.68 -4.38 -4.70
CA LEU A 109 2.14 -4.51 -3.35
C LEU A 109 2.11 -5.98 -2.88
N ASN A 110 1.61 -6.88 -3.73
CA ASN A 110 1.57 -8.31 -3.42
C ASN A 110 2.99 -8.90 -3.23
N ALA A 111 3.95 -8.49 -4.05
CA ALA A 111 5.35 -8.91 -3.93
C ALA A 111 5.95 -8.39 -2.60
N PHE A 112 5.66 -7.15 -2.23
CA PHE A 112 6.12 -6.55 -0.99
C PHE A 112 5.54 -7.27 0.23
N VAL A 113 4.24 -7.57 0.24
CA VAL A 113 3.61 -8.37 1.30
C VAL A 113 4.26 -9.74 1.45
N ARG A 114 4.53 -10.44 0.34
CA ARG A 114 5.22 -11.75 0.38
C ARG A 114 6.61 -11.63 0.99
N SER A 115 7.36 -10.60 0.62
CA SER A 115 8.70 -10.34 1.17
C SER A 115 8.65 -10.11 2.68
N LEU A 116 7.73 -9.28 3.17
CA LEU A 116 7.57 -9.02 4.61
C LEU A 116 7.20 -10.28 5.38
N LYS A 117 6.27 -11.09 4.85
CA LYS A 117 5.86 -12.36 5.48
C LYS A 117 7.03 -13.35 5.53
N SER A 118 7.85 -13.43 4.50
CA SER A 118 9.05 -14.27 4.47
C SER A 118 10.08 -13.82 5.51
N GLN A 119 10.34 -12.52 5.61
CA GLN A 119 11.25 -11.95 6.60
C GLN A 119 10.76 -12.22 8.03
N SER A 120 9.47 -12.03 8.30
CA SER A 120 8.89 -12.30 9.62
C SER A 120 9.03 -13.77 10.03
N ARG A 121 8.82 -14.71 9.10
CA ARG A 121 9.04 -16.15 9.35
C ARG A 121 10.50 -16.46 9.65
N SER A 122 11.41 -15.98 8.81
CA SER A 122 12.86 -16.18 8.99
C SER A 122 13.34 -15.67 10.35
N LEU A 123 12.78 -14.57 10.86
CA LEU A 123 13.10 -14.05 12.18
C LEU A 123 12.59 -14.95 13.30
N ARG A 124 11.38 -15.51 13.18
CA ARG A 124 10.80 -16.45 14.17
C ARG A 124 11.55 -17.78 14.23
N ASP A 125 12.12 -18.21 13.10
CA ASP A 125 12.85 -19.47 12.98
C ASP A 125 14.32 -19.38 13.42
N LEU A 126 14.77 -18.20 13.88
CA LEU A 126 16.14 -18.04 14.41
C LEU A 126 16.26 -18.75 15.77
N PRO A 127 17.34 -19.54 16.00
CA PRO A 127 17.60 -20.16 17.30
C PRO A 127 17.65 -19.11 18.42
N ALA A 128 17.05 -19.43 19.58
CA ALA A 128 17.01 -18.54 20.73
C ALA A 128 18.40 -17.98 21.14
N GLU A 129 19.44 -18.75 20.92
CA GLU A 129 20.83 -18.38 21.21
C GLU A 129 21.29 -17.14 20.41
N ARG A 130 20.77 -16.92 19.20
CA ARG A 130 21.09 -15.72 18.40
C ARG A 130 20.38 -14.46 18.93
N TYR A 131 19.22 -14.61 19.57
CA TYR A 131 18.56 -13.51 20.25
C TYR A 131 19.33 -13.05 21.49
N LEU A 132 20.00 -13.98 22.18
CA LEU A 132 20.74 -13.72 23.40
C LEU A 132 22.15 -13.19 23.15
N ALA A 133 22.73 -13.48 21.98
CA ALA A 133 24.10 -13.08 21.63
C ALA A 133 24.25 -11.60 21.24
N GLY A 134 23.14 -10.84 21.19
CA GLY A 134 23.18 -9.41 20.82
C GLY A 134 23.52 -9.15 19.35
N ASP A 135 23.65 -10.21 18.54
CA ASP A 135 24.02 -10.12 17.12
C ASP A 135 22.97 -9.44 16.24
N ILE A 136 21.78 -9.14 16.81
CA ILE A 136 20.68 -8.45 16.12
C ILE A 136 20.09 -7.38 17.04
N PRO A 137 20.79 -6.25 17.27
CA PRO A 137 20.34 -5.20 18.19
C PRO A 137 19.00 -4.56 17.81
N PHE A 138 18.56 -4.73 16.56
CA PHE A 138 17.34 -4.13 16.03
C PHE A 138 16.08 -4.97 16.30
N ILE A 139 16.21 -6.27 16.56
CA ILE A 139 15.04 -7.16 16.73
C ILE A 139 14.36 -6.96 18.09
N ARG A 140 15.12 -6.65 19.15
CA ARG A 140 14.56 -6.42 20.48
C ARG A 140 13.65 -5.20 20.57
N ALA A 141 13.81 -4.25 19.62
CA ALA A 141 12.95 -3.08 19.51
C ALA A 141 11.70 -3.33 18.65
N ILE A 142 11.65 -4.48 17.92
CA ILE A 142 10.60 -4.76 16.91
C ILE A 142 9.54 -5.75 17.45
N ILE A 143 9.87 -6.57 18.44
CA ILE A 143 8.95 -7.54 19.04
C ILE A 143 8.90 -7.23 20.56
N PRO A 144 7.92 -6.45 21.05
CA PRO A 144 7.65 -6.38 22.47
C PRO A 144 7.30 -7.77 23.00
N ASP A 145 7.77 -8.09 24.20
CA ASP A 145 7.53 -9.37 24.88
C ASP A 145 6.02 -9.71 25.08
N GLU A 146 5.12 -8.78 24.77
CA GLU A 146 3.67 -8.92 24.92
C GLU A 146 2.95 -9.58 23.72
N ASP A 147 3.63 -9.71 22.56
CA ASP A 147 3.04 -10.30 21.35
C ASP A 147 3.45 -11.77 21.12
N VAL A 148 4.08 -12.41 22.08
CA VAL A 148 4.29 -13.85 22.07
C VAL A 148 3.04 -14.48 22.69
N ASP A 149 2.05 -14.81 21.86
CA ASP A 149 0.96 -15.70 22.31
C ASP A 149 1.58 -16.94 22.96
N PRO A 150 1.29 -17.21 24.24
CA PRO A 150 1.70 -18.47 24.82
C PRO A 150 0.98 -19.55 24.01
N VAL A 151 1.78 -20.44 23.40
CA VAL A 151 1.31 -21.62 22.69
C VAL A 151 0.24 -22.27 23.58
N GLY A 152 -1.02 -22.17 23.13
CA GLY A 152 -2.13 -22.78 23.81
C GLY A 152 -1.89 -24.28 23.91
N GLU A 153 -1.76 -24.77 25.13
CA GLU A 153 -1.98 -26.17 25.46
C GLU A 153 -3.44 -26.49 25.15
N VAL A 154 -3.68 -27.34 24.17
CA VAL A 154 -4.71 -28.38 24.19
C VAL A 154 -4.22 -29.56 23.37
#